data_f8dc564fb513923d29d98d3fd87b200d
#
_entry.id   f8dc564fb513923d29d98d3fd87b200d
#
_cell.length_a   1.000
_cell.length_b   1.000
_cell.length_c   1.000
_cell.angle_alpha   90.00
_cell.angle_beta   90.00
_cell.angle_gamma   90.00
#
_symmetry.space_group_name_H-M   'P 1'
#
loop_
_entity.id
_entity.type
_entity.pdbx_description
1 polymer ?
#
loop_
_entity_poly.entity_id
_entity_poly.type
_entity_poly.pdbx_seq_one_letter_code
_entity_poly.pdbx_strand_id
1 'polypeptide(L)'
;IGPSGSGKSTLIRCINHLEAFASESRITVDGITVEPGPSLAKVRAEVGMVFQSFNLFPHMTVLKNVMLAPMRVRGTPEKEAERKARELLARVGISEQAEKFPGQLSGGQQQRVAIARALAMEPRVLLFDEPTSALDPEMVGEVLDVMRKLAGSGVTMIVVTHEMGFARQVADRVIFMDGGRLVESGPPEDIFDSPKHERTRGFLRAVLNH
;
A
#
# COMPACT_ATOMS: atom_id res chain seq x y z
N ILE A 1 -9.69 -8.22 -1.41
CA ILE A 1 -11.02 -7.69 -1.11
C ILE A 1 -11.76 -8.58 -0.11
N GLY A 2 -12.86 -8.09 0.50
CA GLY A 2 -13.68 -8.85 1.45
C GLY A 2 -14.27 -7.95 2.54
N PRO A 3 -15.19 -8.45 3.37
CA PRO A 3 -15.85 -7.68 4.42
C PRO A 3 -14.87 -7.17 5.48
N SER A 4 -15.29 -6.15 6.24
CA SER A 4 -14.52 -5.67 7.39
C SER A 4 -14.32 -6.81 8.39
N GLY A 5 -13.14 -6.86 9.03
CA GLY A 5 -12.80 -7.93 9.97
C GLY A 5 -12.42 -9.28 9.33
N SER A 6 -12.35 -9.40 8.01
CA SER A 6 -11.97 -10.66 7.34
C SER A 6 -10.48 -11.02 7.40
N GLY A 7 -9.63 -10.20 8.05
CA GLY A 7 -8.21 -10.48 8.23
C GLY A 7 -7.28 -9.94 7.14
N LYS A 8 -7.78 -9.15 6.19
CA LYS A 8 -6.97 -8.60 5.07
C LYS A 8 -5.76 -7.78 5.54
N SER A 9 -6.01 -6.79 6.40
CA SER A 9 -4.96 -5.92 6.97
C SER A 9 -3.96 -6.73 7.81
N THR A 10 -4.44 -7.69 8.60
CA THR A 10 -3.58 -8.61 9.36
C THR A 10 -2.66 -9.38 8.42
N LEU A 11 -3.21 -9.96 7.35
CA LEU A 11 -2.44 -10.73 6.37
C LEU A 11 -1.29 -9.91 5.78
N ILE A 12 -1.57 -8.70 5.27
CA ILE A 12 -0.52 -7.89 4.64
C ILE A 12 0.50 -7.36 5.66
N ARG A 13 0.08 -7.08 6.90
CA ARG A 13 0.99 -6.69 7.99
C ARG A 13 1.88 -7.84 8.46
N CYS A 14 1.49 -9.08 8.29
CA CYS A 14 2.36 -10.24 8.51
C CYS A 14 3.53 -10.29 7.51
N ILE A 15 3.37 -9.77 6.28
CA ILE A 15 4.41 -9.81 5.23
C ILE A 15 5.67 -9.02 5.63
N ASN A 16 5.53 -7.93 6.37
CA ASN A 16 6.65 -7.14 6.90
C ASN A 16 6.83 -7.30 8.42
N HIS A 17 6.14 -8.31 9.00
CA HIS A 17 6.18 -8.63 10.43
C HIS A 17 5.79 -7.45 11.32
N LEU A 18 4.80 -6.66 10.93
CA LEU A 18 4.12 -5.71 11.81
C LEU A 18 3.07 -6.40 12.67
N GLU A 19 2.54 -7.54 12.19
CA GLU A 19 1.71 -8.47 12.95
C GLU A 19 2.42 -9.81 13.06
N ALA A 20 2.31 -10.44 14.22
CA ALA A 20 2.81 -11.79 14.43
C ALA A 20 1.92 -12.82 13.72
N PHE A 21 2.50 -13.92 13.31
CA PHE A 21 1.78 -15.07 12.73
C PHE A 21 2.25 -16.36 13.41
N ALA A 22 1.48 -17.43 13.23
CA ALA A 22 1.75 -18.72 13.86
C ALA A 22 3.13 -19.26 13.48
N SER A 23 3.84 -19.88 14.43
CA SER A 23 5.21 -20.38 14.25
C SER A 23 5.32 -21.45 13.15
N GLU A 24 4.23 -22.17 12.89
CA GLU A 24 4.13 -23.18 11.83
C GLU A 24 3.98 -22.55 10.44
N SER A 25 3.62 -21.26 10.39
CA SER A 25 3.46 -20.54 9.13
C SER A 25 4.80 -20.01 8.63
N ARG A 26 4.94 -19.94 7.30
CA ARG A 26 6.12 -19.38 6.67
C ARG A 26 5.73 -18.34 5.64
N ILE A 27 6.33 -17.15 5.76
CA ILE A 27 6.25 -16.09 4.77
C ILE A 27 7.64 -15.86 4.21
N THR A 28 7.74 -15.72 2.90
CA THR A 28 9.01 -15.45 2.21
C THR A 28 8.81 -14.27 1.26
N VAL A 29 9.69 -13.29 1.31
CA VAL A 29 9.71 -12.15 0.41
C VAL A 29 11.04 -12.14 -0.32
N ASP A 30 11.01 -12.24 -1.64
CA ASP A 30 12.22 -12.29 -2.50
C ASP A 30 13.27 -13.30 -2.01
N GLY A 31 12.81 -14.49 -1.60
CA GLY A 31 13.68 -15.57 -1.08
C GLY A 31 14.10 -15.40 0.39
N ILE A 32 13.78 -14.28 1.04
CA ILE A 32 14.13 -14.02 2.45
C ILE A 32 12.94 -14.41 3.34
N THR A 33 13.18 -15.28 4.31
CA THR A 33 12.15 -15.67 5.30
C THR A 33 11.88 -14.50 6.24
N VAL A 34 10.59 -14.22 6.45
CA VAL A 34 10.09 -13.20 7.38
C VAL A 34 10.07 -13.79 8.78
N GLU A 35 11.05 -13.44 9.58
CA GLU A 35 11.19 -13.88 10.97
C GLU A 35 11.90 -12.83 11.81
N PRO A 36 11.69 -12.79 13.15
CA PRO A 36 12.43 -11.88 14.02
C PRO A 36 13.94 -12.07 13.89
N GLY A 37 14.68 -10.96 13.83
CA GLY A 37 16.14 -11.00 13.74
C GLY A 37 16.71 -10.15 12.59
N PRO A 38 17.99 -10.37 12.21
CA PRO A 38 18.67 -9.56 11.20
C PRO A 38 18.05 -9.63 9.79
N SER A 39 17.40 -10.74 9.44
CA SER A 39 16.70 -10.93 8.17
C SER A 39 15.51 -9.97 8.02
N LEU A 40 14.82 -9.66 9.13
CA LEU A 40 13.65 -8.78 9.12
C LEU A 40 13.98 -7.36 8.65
N ALA A 41 15.13 -6.83 9.02
CA ALA A 41 15.58 -5.51 8.56
C ALA A 41 15.76 -5.49 7.04
N LYS A 42 16.27 -6.58 6.45
CA LYS A 42 16.42 -6.73 4.99
C LYS A 42 15.05 -6.78 4.31
N VAL A 43 14.11 -7.60 4.85
CA VAL A 43 12.73 -7.66 4.34
C VAL A 43 12.09 -6.28 4.36
N ARG A 44 12.18 -5.56 5.48
CA ARG A 44 11.59 -4.21 5.63
C ARG A 44 12.23 -3.14 4.74
N ALA A 45 13.45 -3.35 4.28
CA ALA A 45 14.09 -2.46 3.30
C ALA A 45 13.55 -2.70 1.88
N GLU A 46 13.06 -3.90 1.58
CA GLU A 46 12.53 -4.29 0.27
C GLU A 46 10.99 -4.26 0.19
N VAL A 47 10.31 -4.01 1.32
CA VAL A 47 8.85 -3.94 1.40
C VAL A 47 8.42 -2.56 1.87
N GLY A 48 7.89 -1.76 0.97
CA GLY A 48 7.25 -0.49 1.31
C GLY A 48 5.84 -0.72 1.83
N MET A 49 5.39 0.11 2.78
CA MET A 49 4.01 0.04 3.29
C MET A 49 3.36 1.41 3.35
N VAL A 50 2.15 1.48 2.83
CA VAL A 50 1.27 2.64 2.85
C VAL A 50 0.06 2.29 3.70
N PHE A 51 -0.17 3.06 4.75
CA PHE A 51 -1.22 2.83 5.75
C PHE A 51 -2.45 3.69 5.47
N GLN A 52 -3.58 3.29 6.02
CA GLN A 52 -4.82 4.05 6.02
C GLN A 52 -4.65 5.44 6.67
N SER A 53 -3.89 5.55 7.75
CA SER A 53 -3.72 6.78 8.55
C SER A 53 -2.48 7.59 8.17
N PHE A 54 -1.94 7.47 6.96
CA PHE A 54 -0.77 8.17 6.40
C PHE A 54 0.54 7.98 7.18
N ASN A 55 0.53 8.03 8.50
CA ASN A 55 1.65 7.83 9.43
C ASN A 55 2.87 8.72 9.12
N LEU A 56 2.63 9.96 8.71
CA LEU A 56 3.71 10.93 8.49
C LEU A 56 4.26 11.45 9.81
N PHE A 57 5.54 11.81 9.83
CA PHE A 57 6.16 12.47 10.98
C PHE A 57 5.73 13.94 11.01
N PRO A 58 4.88 14.35 11.97
CA PRO A 58 4.26 15.69 11.95
C PRO A 58 5.25 16.84 12.20
N HIS A 59 6.38 16.55 12.82
CA HIS A 59 7.45 17.50 13.13
C HIS A 59 8.49 17.66 11.99
N MET A 60 8.31 16.95 10.90
CA MET A 60 9.17 17.01 9.70
C MET A 60 8.40 17.57 8.52
N THR A 61 9.10 18.30 7.63
CA THR A 61 8.49 18.69 6.35
C THR A 61 8.19 17.47 5.48
N VAL A 62 7.36 17.66 4.47
CA VAL A 62 7.06 16.65 3.45
C VAL A 62 8.33 16.08 2.84
N LEU A 63 9.24 16.94 2.41
CA LEU A 63 10.53 16.55 1.84
C LEU A 63 11.34 15.67 2.82
N LYS A 64 11.46 16.09 4.07
CA LYS A 64 12.19 15.33 5.10
C LYS A 64 11.53 13.98 5.42
N ASN A 65 10.19 13.90 5.40
CA ASN A 65 9.47 12.63 5.53
C ASN A 65 9.88 11.61 4.46
N VAL A 66 10.07 12.06 3.22
CA VAL A 66 10.46 11.20 2.10
C VAL A 66 11.94 10.84 2.15
N MET A 67 12.80 11.77 2.54
CA MET A 67 14.28 11.59 2.59
C MET A 67 14.75 10.69 3.74
N LEU A 68 14.00 10.61 4.84
CA LEU A 68 14.47 10.04 6.11
C LEU A 68 14.94 8.59 5.97
N ALA A 69 14.11 7.72 5.39
CA ALA A 69 14.42 6.29 5.31
C ALA A 69 15.61 5.99 4.38
N PRO A 70 15.73 6.55 3.17
CA PRO A 70 16.92 6.39 2.33
C PRO A 70 18.20 6.81 3.05
N MET A 71 18.20 7.94 3.74
CA MET A 71 19.38 8.42 4.47
C MET A 71 19.75 7.53 5.64
N ARG A 72 18.76 7.07 6.43
CA ARG A 72 19.00 6.32 7.68
C ARG A 72 19.25 4.83 7.46
N VAL A 73 18.59 4.23 6.48
CA VAL A 73 18.61 2.79 6.23
C VAL A 73 19.60 2.41 5.14
N ARG A 74 19.62 3.17 4.03
CA ARG A 74 20.51 2.90 2.89
C ARG A 74 21.80 3.73 2.91
N GLY A 75 21.94 4.68 3.83
CA GLY A 75 23.11 5.58 3.90
C GLY A 75 23.21 6.55 2.72
N THR A 76 22.09 6.80 2.03
CA THR A 76 22.06 7.70 0.86
C THR A 76 22.50 9.10 1.28
N PRO A 77 23.46 9.73 0.56
CA PRO A 77 23.87 11.11 0.83
C PRO A 77 22.69 12.10 0.74
N GLU A 78 22.69 13.11 1.60
CA GLU A 78 21.56 14.06 1.72
C GLU A 78 21.17 14.69 0.39
N LYS A 79 22.12 15.19 -0.41
CA LYS A 79 21.85 15.79 -1.72
C LYS A 79 21.19 14.82 -2.70
N GLU A 80 21.57 13.55 -2.67
CA GLU A 80 20.97 12.52 -3.51
C GLU A 80 19.59 12.15 -3.03
N ALA A 81 19.41 12.01 -1.71
CA ALA A 81 18.11 11.73 -1.09
C ALA A 81 17.12 12.87 -1.38
N GLU A 82 17.56 14.13 -1.31
CA GLU A 82 16.74 15.29 -1.66
C GLU A 82 16.32 15.28 -3.13
N ARG A 83 17.26 15.06 -4.06
CA ARG A 83 16.94 14.98 -5.49
C ARG A 83 15.89 13.92 -5.78
N LYS A 84 16.10 12.70 -5.27
CA LYS A 84 15.15 11.57 -5.43
C LYS A 84 13.79 11.88 -4.78
N ALA A 85 13.80 12.49 -3.60
CA ALA A 85 12.57 12.85 -2.91
C ALA A 85 11.74 13.87 -3.71
N ARG A 86 12.38 14.91 -4.29
CA ARG A 86 11.70 15.88 -5.14
C ARG A 86 11.14 15.25 -6.43
N GLU A 87 11.87 14.33 -7.04
CA GLU A 87 11.39 13.56 -8.20
C GLU A 87 10.16 12.71 -7.85
N LEU A 88 10.16 12.05 -6.67
CA LEU A 88 9.01 11.26 -6.21
C LEU A 88 7.81 12.15 -5.88
N LEU A 89 8.01 13.29 -5.22
CA LEU A 89 6.94 14.26 -4.97
C LEU A 89 6.34 14.80 -6.28
N ALA A 90 7.15 15.01 -7.30
CA ALA A 90 6.66 15.35 -8.64
C ALA A 90 5.84 14.21 -9.26
N ARG A 91 6.33 12.97 -9.15
CA ARG A 91 5.66 11.78 -9.66
C ARG A 91 4.26 11.57 -9.05
N VAL A 92 4.08 11.92 -7.78
CA VAL A 92 2.79 11.87 -7.10
C VAL A 92 2.00 13.20 -7.15
N GLY A 93 2.49 14.19 -7.90
CA GLY A 93 1.79 15.45 -8.19
C GLY A 93 1.66 16.42 -7.00
N ILE A 94 2.70 16.50 -6.13
CA ILE A 94 2.69 17.38 -4.94
C ILE A 94 4.05 18.08 -4.72
N SER A 95 4.79 18.38 -5.77
CA SER A 95 6.10 19.06 -5.68
C SER A 95 6.09 20.34 -4.85
N GLU A 96 5.04 21.13 -4.98
CA GLU A 96 4.87 22.45 -4.34
C GLU A 96 4.64 22.34 -2.81
N GLN A 97 4.39 21.13 -2.32
CA GLN A 97 4.14 20.87 -0.90
C GLN A 97 5.43 20.47 -0.14
N ALA A 98 6.58 20.38 -0.82
CA ALA A 98 7.82 19.83 -0.27
C ALA A 98 8.25 20.42 1.07
N GLU A 99 8.12 21.74 1.22
CA GLU A 99 8.57 22.48 2.42
C GLU A 99 7.49 22.60 3.50
N LYS A 100 6.25 22.14 3.23
CA LYS A 100 5.16 22.17 4.20
C LYS A 100 5.26 21.01 5.19
N PHE A 101 4.56 21.17 6.31
CA PHE A 101 4.37 20.11 7.30
C PHE A 101 3.07 19.32 7.03
N PRO A 102 2.99 18.05 7.45
CA PRO A 102 1.80 17.22 7.22
C PRO A 102 0.48 17.87 7.61
N GLY A 103 0.42 18.57 8.75
CA GLY A 103 -0.80 19.25 9.20
C GLY A 103 -1.29 20.42 8.32
N GLN A 104 -0.51 20.81 7.31
CA GLN A 104 -0.89 21.85 6.34
C GLN A 104 -1.42 21.26 5.03
N LEU A 105 -1.52 19.93 4.93
CA LEU A 105 -1.93 19.18 3.75
C LEU A 105 -3.33 18.60 3.92
N SER A 106 -4.07 18.47 2.81
CA SER A 106 -5.29 17.67 2.77
C SER A 106 -4.98 16.18 2.98
N GLY A 107 -5.99 15.38 3.34
CA GLY A 107 -5.82 13.92 3.50
C GLY A 107 -5.26 13.25 2.25
N GLY A 108 -5.77 13.59 1.06
CA GLY A 108 -5.28 13.07 -0.21
C GLY A 108 -3.82 13.48 -0.50
N GLN A 109 -3.42 14.71 -0.14
CA GLN A 109 -2.03 15.13 -0.23
C GLN A 109 -1.14 14.35 0.75
N GLN A 110 -1.56 14.17 2.00
CA GLN A 110 -0.82 13.38 2.98
C GLN A 110 -0.64 11.91 2.51
N GLN A 111 -1.67 11.32 1.92
CA GLN A 111 -1.58 9.96 1.38
C GLN A 111 -0.58 9.88 0.21
N ARG A 112 -0.57 10.87 -0.68
CA ARG A 112 0.42 10.94 -1.76
C ARG A 112 1.84 11.12 -1.24
N VAL A 113 2.06 11.86 -0.13
CA VAL A 113 3.34 11.88 0.57
C VAL A 113 3.71 10.50 1.12
N ALA A 114 2.78 9.79 1.74
CA ALA A 114 3.01 8.45 2.27
C ALA A 114 3.41 7.46 1.16
N ILE A 115 2.78 7.57 -0.03
CA ILE A 115 3.18 6.79 -1.22
C ILE A 115 4.59 7.16 -1.67
N ALA A 116 4.92 8.46 -1.80
CA ALA A 116 6.25 8.92 -2.18
C ALA A 116 7.33 8.44 -1.19
N ARG A 117 7.04 8.48 0.12
CA ARG A 117 7.91 7.97 1.18
C ARG A 117 8.16 6.46 1.05
N ALA A 118 7.12 5.68 0.77
CA ALA A 118 7.27 4.24 0.56
C ALA A 118 8.12 3.94 -0.68
N LEU A 119 7.93 4.69 -1.77
CA LEU A 119 8.71 4.57 -3.01
C LEU A 119 10.18 4.97 -2.85
N ALA A 120 10.50 5.88 -1.91
CA ALA A 120 11.86 6.40 -1.73
C ALA A 120 12.88 5.32 -1.35
N MET A 121 12.40 4.22 -0.78
CA MET A 121 13.23 3.04 -0.50
C MET A 121 13.47 2.14 -1.72
N GLU A 122 12.89 2.46 -2.88
CA GLU A 122 12.95 1.63 -4.10
C GLU A 122 12.58 0.17 -3.78
N PRO A 123 11.42 -0.07 -3.15
CA PRO A 123 11.05 -1.39 -2.67
C PRO A 123 10.68 -2.32 -3.83
N ARG A 124 10.88 -3.63 -3.65
CA ARG A 124 10.42 -4.65 -4.58
C ARG A 124 8.91 -4.90 -4.50
N VAL A 125 8.34 -4.69 -3.32
CA VAL A 125 6.90 -4.88 -3.07
C VAL A 125 6.36 -3.67 -2.31
N LEU A 126 5.21 -3.16 -2.77
CA LEU A 126 4.43 -2.14 -2.06
C LEU A 126 3.17 -2.76 -1.48
N LEU A 127 2.98 -2.61 -0.20
CA LEU A 127 1.77 -3.00 0.52
C LEU A 127 0.90 -1.76 0.76
N PHE A 128 -0.37 -1.85 0.41
CA PHE A 128 -1.36 -0.80 0.65
C PHE A 128 -2.46 -1.34 1.56
N ASP A 129 -2.60 -0.75 2.74
CA ASP A 129 -3.62 -1.11 3.72
C ASP A 129 -4.75 -0.07 3.72
N GLU A 130 -5.78 -0.31 2.93
CA GLU A 130 -6.94 0.56 2.75
C GLU A 130 -6.57 2.05 2.52
N PRO A 131 -5.79 2.37 1.48
CA PRO A 131 -5.17 3.69 1.30
C PRO A 131 -6.14 4.84 1.09
N THR A 132 -7.42 4.57 0.84
CA THR A 132 -8.45 5.58 0.58
C THR A 132 -9.49 5.69 1.70
N SER A 133 -9.53 4.75 2.66
CA SER A 133 -10.61 4.65 3.66
C SER A 133 -10.68 5.82 4.64
N ALA A 134 -9.60 6.60 4.81
CA ALA A 134 -9.55 7.79 5.66
C ALA A 134 -9.69 9.10 4.87
N LEU A 135 -10.09 9.03 3.60
CA LEU A 135 -10.19 10.20 2.72
C LEU A 135 -11.63 10.59 2.47
N ASP A 136 -11.84 11.90 2.28
CA ASP A 136 -13.09 12.40 1.72
C ASP A 136 -13.25 11.91 0.26
N PRO A 137 -14.49 11.63 -0.19
CA PRO A 137 -14.75 11.07 -1.52
C PRO A 137 -14.10 11.84 -2.69
N GLU A 138 -14.04 13.16 -2.59
CA GLU A 138 -13.43 14.04 -3.61
C GLU A 138 -11.91 13.82 -3.75
N MET A 139 -11.23 13.31 -2.71
CA MET A 139 -9.78 13.09 -2.70
C MET A 139 -9.38 11.67 -3.11
N VAL A 140 -10.32 10.72 -3.10
CA VAL A 140 -10.08 9.31 -3.43
C VAL A 140 -9.53 9.16 -4.84
N GLY A 141 -10.13 9.88 -5.80
CA GLY A 141 -9.74 9.82 -7.22
C GLY A 141 -8.27 10.11 -7.46
N GLU A 142 -7.74 11.18 -6.84
CA GLU A 142 -6.33 11.60 -7.00
C GLU A 142 -5.34 10.53 -6.50
N VAL A 143 -5.67 9.86 -5.40
CA VAL A 143 -4.83 8.80 -4.83
C VAL A 143 -4.89 7.54 -5.71
N LEU A 144 -6.09 7.16 -6.16
CA LEU A 144 -6.25 6.04 -7.08
C LEU A 144 -5.54 6.27 -8.41
N ASP A 145 -5.50 7.48 -8.94
CA ASP A 145 -4.76 7.82 -10.16
C ASP A 145 -3.26 7.62 -10.00
N VAL A 146 -2.70 8.01 -8.85
CA VAL A 146 -1.29 7.72 -8.54
C VAL A 146 -1.06 6.21 -8.48
N MET A 147 -1.95 5.45 -7.84
CA MET A 147 -1.82 4.00 -7.73
C MET A 147 -1.97 3.29 -9.09
N ARG A 148 -2.84 3.77 -10.00
CA ARG A 148 -2.95 3.27 -11.39
C ARG A 148 -1.63 3.44 -12.16
N LYS A 149 -1.01 4.63 -12.04
CA LYS A 149 0.29 4.90 -12.67
C LYS A 149 1.40 4.01 -12.11
N LEU A 150 1.35 3.68 -10.82
CA LEU A 150 2.30 2.75 -10.19
C LEU A 150 2.10 1.32 -10.70
N ALA A 151 0.87 0.83 -10.81
CA ALA A 151 0.56 -0.48 -11.38
C ALA A 151 1.14 -0.61 -12.81
N GLY A 152 0.95 0.41 -13.65
CA GLY A 152 1.52 0.44 -15.01
C GLY A 152 3.05 0.54 -15.07
N SER A 153 3.74 0.81 -13.97
CA SER A 153 5.22 0.94 -13.93
C SER A 153 5.95 -0.37 -13.60
N GLY A 154 5.23 -1.49 -13.41
CA GLY A 154 5.82 -2.81 -13.13
C GLY A 154 6.22 -3.03 -11.66
N VAL A 155 5.83 -2.16 -10.75
CA VAL A 155 6.04 -2.37 -9.30
C VAL A 155 5.05 -3.41 -8.80
N THR A 156 5.53 -4.44 -8.10
CA THR A 156 4.66 -5.42 -7.44
C THR A 156 3.89 -4.76 -6.31
N MET A 157 2.56 -4.85 -6.35
CA MET A 157 1.69 -4.26 -5.33
C MET A 157 0.75 -5.30 -4.74
N ILE A 158 0.55 -5.24 -3.42
CA ILE A 158 -0.52 -5.95 -2.72
C ILE A 158 -1.41 -4.88 -2.08
N VAL A 159 -2.67 -4.82 -2.49
CA VAL A 159 -3.59 -3.74 -2.11
C VAL A 159 -4.81 -4.31 -1.41
N VAL A 160 -5.02 -3.92 -0.17
CA VAL A 160 -6.31 -4.08 0.52
C VAL A 160 -7.15 -2.86 0.20
N THR A 161 -8.31 -3.06 -0.41
CA THR A 161 -9.16 -1.95 -0.86
C THR A 161 -10.63 -2.31 -0.84
N HIS A 162 -11.47 -1.29 -0.67
CA HIS A 162 -12.91 -1.32 -0.90
C HIS A 162 -13.32 -0.70 -2.25
N GLU A 163 -12.35 -0.20 -3.01
CA GLU A 163 -12.54 0.41 -4.32
C GLU A 163 -12.62 -0.68 -5.41
N MET A 164 -13.80 -1.29 -5.58
CA MET A 164 -13.99 -2.44 -6.50
C MET A 164 -13.68 -2.08 -7.95
N GLY A 165 -14.05 -0.87 -8.39
CA GLY A 165 -13.74 -0.38 -9.73
C GLY A 165 -12.23 -0.26 -9.99
N PHE A 166 -11.48 0.20 -9.00
CA PHE A 166 -10.02 0.25 -9.07
C PHE A 166 -9.43 -1.17 -9.12
N ALA A 167 -9.84 -2.05 -8.20
CA ALA A 167 -9.35 -3.43 -8.16
C ALA A 167 -9.60 -4.16 -9.49
N ARG A 168 -10.80 -4.01 -10.06
CA ARG A 168 -11.15 -4.59 -11.36
C ARG A 168 -10.26 -4.10 -12.51
N GLN A 169 -9.90 -2.82 -12.47
CA GLN A 169 -9.15 -2.17 -13.56
C GLN A 169 -7.66 -2.49 -13.55
N VAL A 170 -7.05 -2.65 -12.37
CA VAL A 170 -5.58 -2.66 -12.24
C VAL A 170 -5.00 -3.98 -11.73
N ALA A 171 -5.80 -4.85 -11.14
CA ALA A 171 -5.28 -6.08 -10.56
C ALA A 171 -5.02 -7.15 -11.63
N ASP A 172 -3.87 -7.82 -11.54
CA ASP A 172 -3.62 -9.07 -12.27
C ASP A 172 -4.33 -10.24 -11.60
N ARG A 173 -4.53 -10.15 -10.27
CA ARG A 173 -5.19 -11.16 -9.46
C ARG A 173 -5.97 -10.52 -8.33
N VAL A 174 -7.19 -10.98 -8.13
CA VAL A 174 -8.04 -10.60 -7.00
C VAL A 174 -8.15 -11.78 -6.03
N ILE A 175 -8.04 -11.48 -4.75
CA ILE A 175 -8.22 -12.45 -3.65
C ILE A 175 -9.40 -11.99 -2.80
N PHE A 176 -10.42 -12.84 -2.67
CA PHE A 176 -11.52 -12.61 -1.76
C PHE A 176 -11.30 -13.35 -0.44
N MET A 177 -11.34 -12.60 0.66
CA MET A 177 -11.17 -13.12 2.02
C MET A 177 -12.43 -12.93 2.84
N ASP A 178 -12.78 -13.95 3.64
CA ASP A 178 -13.85 -13.87 4.64
C ASP A 178 -13.53 -14.76 5.83
N GLY A 179 -13.83 -14.30 7.04
CA GLY A 179 -13.62 -15.07 8.28
C GLY A 179 -12.18 -15.57 8.48
N GLY A 180 -11.18 -14.79 8.11
CA GLY A 180 -9.76 -15.16 8.21
C GLY A 180 -9.27 -16.18 7.17
N ARG A 181 -10.07 -16.46 6.14
CA ARG A 181 -9.75 -17.46 5.11
C ARG A 181 -9.75 -16.84 3.73
N LEU A 182 -8.86 -17.33 2.88
CA LEU A 182 -8.92 -17.09 1.44
C LEU A 182 -10.05 -17.98 0.88
N VAL A 183 -11.12 -17.36 0.41
CA VAL A 183 -12.32 -18.06 -0.09
C VAL A 183 -12.24 -18.30 -1.59
N GLU A 184 -11.81 -17.27 -2.34
CA GLU A 184 -11.71 -17.35 -3.79
C GLU A 184 -10.57 -16.46 -4.29
N SER A 185 -9.92 -16.85 -5.39
CA SER A 185 -8.85 -16.09 -6.01
C SER A 185 -8.80 -16.37 -7.50
N GLY A 186 -8.62 -15.33 -8.31
CA GLY A 186 -8.56 -15.42 -9.76
C GLY A 186 -8.24 -14.08 -10.40
N PRO A 187 -8.18 -14.01 -11.74
CA PRO A 187 -8.15 -12.75 -12.47
C PRO A 187 -9.43 -11.94 -12.20
N PRO A 188 -9.40 -10.61 -12.42
CA PRO A 188 -10.56 -9.75 -12.14
C PRO A 188 -11.87 -10.23 -12.76
N GLU A 189 -11.85 -10.67 -14.03
CA GLU A 189 -13.03 -11.16 -14.76
C GLU A 189 -13.70 -12.34 -14.05
N ASP A 190 -12.90 -13.28 -13.53
CA ASP A 190 -13.45 -14.46 -12.84
C ASP A 190 -14.12 -14.05 -11.53
N ILE A 191 -13.51 -13.13 -10.78
CA ILE A 191 -13.98 -12.73 -9.46
C ILE A 191 -15.18 -11.77 -9.56
N PHE A 192 -15.13 -10.78 -10.45
CA PHE A 192 -16.17 -9.74 -10.54
C PHE A 192 -17.36 -10.13 -11.43
N ASP A 193 -17.12 -10.88 -12.51
CA ASP A 193 -18.15 -11.19 -13.50
C ASP A 193 -18.73 -12.60 -13.34
N SER A 194 -17.91 -13.56 -12.91
CA SER A 194 -18.28 -14.98 -12.83
C SER A 194 -17.80 -15.65 -11.55
N PRO A 195 -18.05 -15.07 -10.35
CA PRO A 195 -17.58 -15.64 -9.09
C PRO A 195 -18.18 -17.03 -8.86
N LYS A 196 -17.33 -18.01 -8.54
CA LYS A 196 -17.72 -19.42 -8.36
C LYS A 196 -18.28 -19.68 -6.97
N HIS A 197 -17.73 -18.99 -5.97
CA HIS A 197 -18.13 -19.19 -4.58
C HIS A 197 -19.37 -18.34 -4.22
N GLU A 198 -20.34 -18.94 -3.56
CA GLU A 198 -21.59 -18.25 -3.17
C GLU A 198 -21.33 -17.03 -2.27
N ARG A 199 -20.36 -17.15 -1.37
CA ARG A 199 -20.00 -16.08 -0.45
C ARG A 199 -19.40 -14.86 -1.19
N THR A 200 -18.58 -15.10 -2.22
CA THR A 200 -18.05 -14.05 -3.11
C THR A 200 -19.20 -13.35 -3.84
N ARG A 201 -20.13 -14.10 -4.42
CA ARG A 201 -21.35 -13.56 -5.08
C ARG A 201 -22.17 -12.67 -4.14
N GLY A 202 -22.41 -13.15 -2.93
CA GLY A 202 -23.17 -12.40 -1.92
C GLY A 202 -22.50 -11.08 -1.55
N PHE A 203 -21.19 -11.11 -1.33
CA PHE A 203 -20.41 -9.90 -1.02
C PHE A 203 -20.44 -8.88 -2.16
N LEU A 204 -20.14 -9.33 -3.40
CA LEU A 204 -20.09 -8.43 -4.56
C LEU A 204 -21.45 -7.81 -4.87
N ARG A 205 -22.54 -8.55 -4.76
CA ARG A 205 -23.90 -8.00 -4.89
C ARG A 205 -24.18 -6.88 -3.88
N ALA A 206 -23.75 -7.05 -2.64
CA ALA A 206 -23.95 -6.05 -1.59
C ALA A 206 -23.13 -4.77 -1.85
N VAL A 207 -21.92 -4.89 -2.40
CA VAL A 207 -21.00 -3.74 -2.58
C VAL A 207 -21.18 -3.03 -3.92
N LEU A 208 -21.56 -3.76 -4.99
CA LEU A 208 -21.70 -3.18 -6.33
C LEU A 208 -23.09 -2.59 -6.62
N ASN A 209 -24.10 -2.91 -5.79
CA ASN A 209 -25.48 -2.40 -5.93
C ASN A 209 -25.75 -1.16 -5.04
N HIS A 210 -24.71 -0.61 -4.43
CA HIS A 210 -24.68 0.67 -3.73
C HIS A 210 -23.88 1.68 -4.55
#